data_5eefdbb83aefc7157043746a33af1503
#
_entry.id   5eefdbb83aefc7157043746a33af1503
#
_cell.length_a   1.000
_cell.length_b   1.000
_cell.length_c   1.000
_cell.angle_alpha   90.00
_cell.angle_beta   90.00
_cell.angle_gamma   90.00
#
_symmetry.space_group_name_H-M   'P 1'
#
loop_
_entity.id
_entity.type
_entity.pdbx_description
1 polymer ?
#
loop_
_entity_poly.entity_id
_entity_poly.type
_entity_poly.pdbx_seq_one_letter_code
_entity_poly.pdbx_strand_id
1 'polypeptide(L)'
;MRSSAASDVYKRQFNDRTVNELVRATFEMAKVKTGALMVIERGTSLKEIERTGIEISGLVTSQLLINIFEHNTPLHDGAVVIRGNRVAAATCYLPLSDNMSINKALGTRHRAAVGVSETTDSLTIVVSEETGRVSVAEGGMLRSVPTAEALRDILSGLMKEEPVSSNRFKIWKGRLINGKKADK
;
A
#
# COMPACT_ATOMS: atom_id res chain seq x y z
N MET A 1 32.98 6.58 2.83
CA MET A 1 31.59 6.69 3.26
C MET A 1 30.69 6.94 2.07
N ARG A 2 30.44 5.89 1.32
CA ARG A 2 29.47 5.94 0.21
C ARG A 2 28.31 5.03 0.57
N SER A 3 27.10 5.60 0.49
CA SER A 3 25.94 4.81 0.06
C SER A 3 25.04 4.20 1.11
N SER A 4 24.54 4.95 2.09
CA SER A 4 23.26 4.56 2.69
C SER A 4 22.05 5.02 1.85
N ALA A 5 22.11 6.21 1.27
CA ALA A 5 20.99 6.77 0.49
C ALA A 5 20.72 6.02 -0.83
N ALA A 6 21.75 5.62 -1.58
CA ALA A 6 21.56 4.85 -2.82
C ALA A 6 21.08 3.42 -2.53
N SER A 7 21.52 2.81 -1.44
CA SER A 7 21.01 1.51 -0.97
C SER A 7 19.54 1.58 -0.56
N ASP A 8 19.09 2.69 0.02
CA ASP A 8 17.70 2.86 0.46
C ASP A 8 16.74 3.15 -0.70
N VAL A 9 17.21 3.83 -1.76
CA VAL A 9 16.43 4.03 -2.99
C VAL A 9 16.23 2.69 -3.72
N TYR A 10 17.25 1.85 -3.79
CA TYR A 10 17.15 0.52 -4.41
C TYR A 10 16.23 -0.44 -3.63
N LYS A 11 16.10 -0.25 -2.33
CA LYS A 11 15.21 -1.06 -1.45
C LYS A 11 13.74 -0.68 -1.57
N ARG A 12 13.40 0.46 -2.16
CA ARG A 12 12.01 0.95 -2.27
C ARG A 12 11.30 0.57 -3.56
N GLN A 13 12.03 0.13 -4.58
CA GLN A 13 11.43 -0.28 -5.84
C GLN A 13 11.15 -1.78 -5.83
N PHE A 14 9.88 -2.16 -6.00
CA PHE A 14 9.57 -3.56 -6.29
C PHE A 14 9.65 -3.82 -7.80
N ASN A 15 10.00 -5.05 -8.16
CA ASN A 15 10.23 -5.48 -9.54
C ASN A 15 9.03 -6.29 -10.06
N ASP A 16 9.07 -6.65 -11.36
CA ASP A 16 8.02 -7.45 -12.01
C ASP A 16 7.76 -8.78 -11.29
N ARG A 17 8.77 -9.39 -10.68
CA ARG A 17 8.62 -10.61 -9.89
C ARG A 17 7.70 -10.33 -8.69
N THR A 18 7.95 -9.26 -7.94
CA THR A 18 7.12 -8.88 -6.79
C THR A 18 5.69 -8.57 -7.21
N VAL A 19 5.49 -7.86 -8.32
CA VAL A 19 4.15 -7.63 -8.89
C VAL A 19 3.45 -8.96 -9.18
N ASN A 20 4.12 -9.89 -9.84
CA ASN A 20 3.55 -11.20 -10.16
C ASN A 20 3.19 -12.00 -8.90
N GLU A 21 4.05 -11.99 -7.87
CA GLU A 21 3.80 -12.67 -6.60
C GLU A 21 2.62 -12.07 -5.84
N LEU A 22 2.49 -10.73 -5.82
CA LEU A 22 1.35 -10.03 -5.21
C LEU A 22 0.05 -10.36 -5.94
N VAL A 23 0.03 -10.27 -7.27
CA VAL A 23 -1.16 -10.60 -8.08
C VAL A 23 -1.58 -12.04 -7.84
N ARG A 24 -0.63 -12.97 -7.90
CA ARG A 24 -0.88 -14.40 -7.66
C ARG A 24 -1.47 -14.63 -6.27
N ALA A 25 -0.82 -14.15 -5.21
CA ALA A 25 -1.31 -14.31 -3.85
C ALA A 25 -2.72 -13.75 -3.68
N THR A 26 -2.97 -12.55 -4.19
CA THR A 26 -4.27 -11.87 -4.10
C THR A 26 -5.38 -12.73 -4.70
N PHE A 27 -5.20 -13.22 -5.93
CA PHE A 27 -6.26 -13.97 -6.61
C PHE A 27 -6.36 -15.42 -6.13
N GLU A 28 -5.31 -16.04 -5.63
CA GLU A 28 -5.39 -17.33 -4.94
C GLU A 28 -6.20 -17.21 -3.65
N MET A 29 -5.95 -16.20 -2.83
CA MET A 29 -6.73 -15.91 -1.62
C MET A 29 -8.18 -15.54 -1.94
N ALA A 30 -8.41 -14.76 -3.00
CA ALA A 30 -9.75 -14.38 -3.46
C ALA A 30 -10.62 -15.60 -3.83
N LYS A 31 -10.05 -16.61 -4.50
CA LYS A 31 -10.75 -17.85 -4.89
C LYS A 31 -11.33 -18.61 -3.70
N VAL A 32 -10.58 -18.64 -2.60
CA VAL A 32 -10.95 -19.36 -1.37
C VAL A 32 -11.53 -18.44 -0.30
N LYS A 33 -11.73 -17.16 -0.63
CA LYS A 33 -12.27 -16.12 0.27
C LYS A 33 -11.43 -15.93 1.54
N THR A 34 -10.13 -16.07 1.45
CA THR A 34 -9.21 -15.68 2.51
C THR A 34 -9.10 -14.16 2.53
N GLY A 35 -9.52 -13.53 3.63
CA GLY A 35 -9.43 -12.07 3.80
C GLY A 35 -7.98 -11.62 3.88
N ALA A 36 -7.62 -10.57 3.14
CA ALA A 36 -6.26 -10.03 3.14
C ALA A 36 -6.26 -8.51 3.07
N LEU A 37 -5.23 -7.91 3.67
CA LEU A 37 -5.02 -6.47 3.70
C LEU A 37 -3.51 -6.20 3.54
N MET A 38 -3.10 -5.75 2.35
CA MET A 38 -1.70 -5.55 2.00
C MET A 38 -1.46 -4.09 1.62
N VAL A 39 -0.61 -3.39 2.40
CA VAL A 39 -0.28 -1.97 2.22
C VAL A 39 1.09 -1.85 1.58
N ILE A 40 1.16 -1.23 0.42
CA ILE A 40 2.40 -1.02 -0.33
C ILE A 40 2.91 0.39 -0.04
N GLU A 41 4.09 0.48 0.60
CA GLU A 41 4.77 1.74 0.88
C GLU A 41 5.24 2.39 -0.41
N ARG A 42 5.01 3.71 -0.54
CA ARG A 42 5.50 4.52 -1.64
C ARG A 42 6.42 5.64 -1.12
N GLY A 43 6.07 6.89 -1.32
CA GLY A 43 6.84 8.04 -0.87
C GLY A 43 6.78 8.27 0.64
N THR A 44 5.61 8.07 1.23
CA THR A 44 5.38 8.22 2.66
C THR A 44 5.83 6.98 3.41
N SER A 45 6.70 7.14 4.40
CA SER A 45 7.19 6.03 5.22
C SER A 45 6.09 5.47 6.11
N LEU A 46 5.93 4.14 6.12
CA LEU A 46 4.97 3.42 6.95
C LEU A 46 5.59 2.83 8.24
N LYS A 47 6.77 3.30 8.65
CA LYS A 47 7.48 2.77 9.83
C LYS A 47 6.67 2.80 11.12
N GLU A 48 5.84 3.82 11.33
CA GLU A 48 4.99 3.89 12.52
C GLU A 48 3.90 2.80 12.50
N ILE A 49 3.38 2.48 11.33
CA ILE A 49 2.43 1.36 11.14
C ILE A 49 3.14 0.03 11.37
N GLU A 50 4.34 -0.17 10.81
CA GLU A 50 5.13 -1.39 11.00
C GLU A 50 5.43 -1.69 12.46
N ARG A 51 5.70 -0.66 13.28
CA ARG A 51 5.96 -0.81 14.72
C ARG A 51 4.78 -1.36 15.51
N THR A 52 3.58 -1.29 14.97
CA THR A 52 2.38 -1.86 15.61
C THR A 52 2.26 -3.36 15.38
N GLY A 53 3.00 -3.91 14.42
CA GLY A 53 2.93 -5.30 14.00
C GLY A 53 4.16 -6.12 14.39
N ILE A 54 4.28 -7.26 13.74
CA ILE A 54 5.39 -8.22 13.91
C ILE A 54 6.32 -8.09 12.71
N GLU A 55 7.60 -7.82 12.96
CA GLU A 55 8.60 -7.73 11.91
C GLU A 55 8.81 -9.09 11.22
N ILE A 56 8.73 -9.11 9.89
CA ILE A 56 8.91 -10.30 9.06
C ILE A 56 10.23 -10.22 8.28
N SER A 57 10.50 -9.09 7.66
CA SER A 57 11.68 -8.83 6.83
C SER A 57 11.96 -9.92 5.77
N GLY A 58 10.91 -10.53 5.22
CA GLY A 58 10.95 -11.60 4.21
C GLY A 58 10.80 -11.09 2.79
N LEU A 59 11.31 -11.83 1.79
CA LEU A 59 11.01 -11.54 0.39
C LEU A 59 9.52 -11.75 0.10
N VAL A 60 8.94 -10.88 -0.72
CA VAL A 60 7.57 -11.07 -1.19
C VAL A 60 7.51 -12.29 -2.09
N THR A 61 6.77 -13.30 -1.65
CA THR A 61 6.39 -14.48 -2.42
C THR A 61 4.90 -14.76 -2.19
N SER A 62 4.24 -15.34 -3.17
CA SER A 62 2.82 -15.69 -3.02
C SER A 62 2.61 -16.66 -1.87
N GLN A 63 3.53 -17.62 -1.68
CA GLN A 63 3.47 -18.58 -0.57
C GLN A 63 3.57 -17.90 0.79
N LEU A 64 4.49 -16.94 0.98
CA LEU A 64 4.62 -16.20 2.24
C LEU A 64 3.33 -15.43 2.55
N LEU A 65 2.79 -14.71 1.57
CA LEU A 65 1.57 -13.91 1.76
C LEU A 65 0.36 -14.80 2.07
N ILE A 66 0.16 -15.89 1.34
CA ILE A 66 -0.93 -16.84 1.60
C ILE A 66 -0.81 -17.43 3.01
N ASN A 67 0.39 -17.83 3.44
CA ASN A 67 0.60 -18.37 4.78
C ASN A 67 0.39 -17.32 5.88
N ILE A 68 0.74 -16.06 5.65
CA ILE A 68 0.46 -14.98 6.62
C ILE A 68 -1.04 -14.82 6.84
N PHE A 69 -1.83 -14.82 5.75
CA PHE A 69 -3.28 -14.59 5.83
C PHE A 69 -4.10 -15.87 6.05
N GLU A 70 -3.44 -17.02 6.15
CA GLU A 70 -4.13 -18.27 6.47
C GLU A 70 -4.90 -18.16 7.79
N HIS A 71 -6.18 -18.56 7.73
CA HIS A 71 -7.10 -18.41 8.85
C HIS A 71 -6.61 -19.14 10.12
N ASN A 72 -6.84 -18.57 11.30
CA ASN A 72 -6.40 -19.09 12.59
C ASN A 72 -4.88 -19.16 12.80
N THR A 73 -4.09 -18.46 12.01
CA THR A 73 -2.65 -18.29 12.28
C THR A 73 -2.39 -17.02 13.10
N PRO A 74 -1.26 -16.93 13.83
CA PRO A 74 -0.93 -15.73 14.62
C PRO A 74 -0.74 -14.46 13.80
N LEU A 75 -0.54 -14.55 12.47
CA LEU A 75 -0.19 -13.43 11.60
C LEU A 75 -1.35 -12.92 10.74
N HIS A 76 -2.51 -13.61 10.74
CA HIS A 76 -3.58 -13.34 9.75
C HIS A 76 -4.42 -12.08 10.04
N ASP A 77 -4.49 -11.67 11.32
CA ASP A 77 -5.29 -10.51 11.71
C ASP A 77 -4.47 -9.22 11.62
N GLY A 78 -4.98 -8.24 10.89
CA GLY A 78 -4.31 -6.98 10.63
C GLY A 78 -3.78 -6.86 9.20
N ALA A 79 -2.90 -5.87 9.01
CA ALA A 79 -2.33 -5.56 7.70
C ALA A 79 -0.90 -6.09 7.55
N VAL A 80 -0.55 -6.42 6.32
CA VAL A 80 0.83 -6.65 5.91
C VAL A 80 1.37 -5.38 5.27
N VAL A 81 2.51 -4.90 5.72
CA VAL A 81 3.23 -3.77 5.11
C VAL A 81 4.31 -4.31 4.18
N ILE A 82 4.28 -3.83 2.93
CA ILE A 82 5.23 -4.18 1.88
C ILE A 82 6.08 -2.97 1.55
N ARG A 83 7.39 -3.14 1.67
CA ARG A 83 8.38 -2.13 1.30
C ARG A 83 9.32 -2.69 0.25
N GLY A 84 9.25 -2.13 -0.95
CA GLY A 84 9.99 -2.66 -2.09
C GLY A 84 9.66 -4.14 -2.34
N ASN A 85 10.67 -5.00 -2.37
CA ASN A 85 10.51 -6.43 -2.62
C ASN A 85 10.32 -7.28 -1.34
N ARG A 86 10.04 -6.64 -0.20
CA ARG A 86 9.97 -7.33 1.09
C ARG A 86 8.64 -7.09 1.81
N VAL A 87 8.18 -8.13 2.47
CA VAL A 87 7.21 -8.02 3.55
C VAL A 87 7.96 -7.48 4.76
N ALA A 88 7.67 -6.23 5.14
CA ALA A 88 8.33 -5.58 6.27
C ALA A 88 7.78 -6.08 7.60
N ALA A 89 6.46 -6.06 7.76
CA ALA A 89 5.75 -6.48 8.96
C ALA A 89 4.37 -7.06 8.63
N ALA A 90 3.83 -7.84 9.53
CA ALA A 90 2.46 -8.37 9.50
C ALA A 90 1.71 -7.99 10.77
N THR A 91 0.40 -8.25 10.84
CA THR A 91 -0.49 -7.88 11.96
C THR A 91 -0.46 -6.38 12.31
N CYS A 92 -0.17 -5.53 11.33
CA CYS A 92 -0.11 -4.09 11.56
C CYS A 92 -1.51 -3.50 11.72
N TYR A 93 -1.66 -2.53 12.64
CA TYR A 93 -2.89 -1.79 12.82
C TYR A 93 -2.93 -0.58 11.89
N LEU A 94 -4.08 -0.38 11.24
CA LEU A 94 -4.34 0.76 10.38
C LEU A 94 -5.47 1.62 10.97
N PRO A 95 -5.44 2.95 10.72
CA PRO A 95 -6.56 3.80 11.05
C PRO A 95 -7.80 3.41 10.23
N LEU A 96 -8.96 3.40 10.85
CA LEU A 96 -10.22 3.18 10.15
C LEU A 96 -10.73 4.52 9.60
N SER A 97 -11.19 4.52 8.35
CA SER A 97 -11.84 5.71 7.78
C SER A 97 -13.17 5.99 8.47
N ASP A 98 -13.40 7.26 8.80
CA ASP A 98 -14.67 7.77 9.31
C ASP A 98 -15.63 8.20 8.19
N ASN A 99 -15.24 7.99 6.92
CA ASN A 99 -16.02 8.37 5.75
C ASN A 99 -17.35 7.60 5.70
N MET A 100 -18.45 8.30 5.95
CA MET A 100 -19.79 7.74 5.94
C MET A 100 -20.31 7.38 4.55
N SER A 101 -19.63 7.81 3.47
CA SER A 101 -19.97 7.46 2.09
C SER A 101 -19.50 6.06 1.69
N ILE A 102 -18.61 5.45 2.48
CA ILE A 102 -18.20 4.06 2.28
C ILE A 102 -19.41 3.16 2.56
N ASN A 103 -19.72 2.27 1.61
CA ASN A 103 -20.83 1.35 1.75
C ASN A 103 -20.73 0.59 3.08
N LYS A 104 -21.78 0.66 3.90
CA LYS A 104 -21.86 0.02 5.23
C LYS A 104 -21.72 -1.50 5.18
N ALA A 105 -21.95 -2.12 4.02
CA ALA A 105 -21.74 -3.55 3.79
C ALA A 105 -20.25 -3.93 3.65
N LEU A 106 -19.33 -2.96 3.61
CA LEU A 106 -17.91 -3.23 3.57
C LEU A 106 -17.35 -3.43 4.99
N GLY A 107 -16.60 -4.53 5.17
CA GLY A 107 -16.01 -4.90 6.45
C GLY A 107 -14.86 -3.97 6.89
N THR A 108 -14.32 -4.27 8.08
CA THR A 108 -13.27 -3.48 8.74
C THR A 108 -12.00 -3.35 7.89
N ARG A 109 -11.59 -4.39 7.15
CA ARG A 109 -10.42 -4.35 6.24
C ARG A 109 -10.56 -3.30 5.14
N HIS A 110 -11.74 -3.14 4.58
CA HIS A 110 -11.99 -2.10 3.56
C HIS A 110 -11.90 -0.69 4.17
N ARG A 111 -12.48 -0.50 5.35
CA ARG A 111 -12.40 0.80 6.07
C ARG A 111 -10.98 1.13 6.50
N ALA A 112 -10.19 0.13 6.90
CA ALA A 112 -8.78 0.28 7.22
C ALA A 112 -7.95 0.64 5.97
N ALA A 113 -8.22 0.01 4.83
CA ALA A 113 -7.56 0.33 3.57
C ALA A 113 -7.81 1.77 3.12
N VAL A 114 -9.05 2.23 3.22
CA VAL A 114 -9.37 3.63 2.93
C VAL A 114 -8.69 4.56 3.93
N GLY A 115 -8.78 4.27 5.24
CA GLY A 115 -8.21 5.11 6.29
C GLY A 115 -6.71 5.35 6.15
N VAL A 116 -5.92 4.31 5.85
CA VAL A 116 -4.48 4.50 5.59
C VAL A 116 -4.22 5.29 4.32
N SER A 117 -5.03 5.11 3.28
CA SER A 117 -4.89 5.83 2.01
C SER A 117 -5.34 7.30 2.06
N GLU A 118 -6.09 7.72 3.08
CA GLU A 118 -6.45 9.11 3.33
C GLU A 118 -5.27 9.92 3.88
N THR A 119 -4.36 9.27 4.60
CA THR A 119 -3.25 9.93 5.32
C THR A 119 -1.88 9.69 4.71
N THR A 120 -1.78 8.74 3.78
CA THR A 120 -0.54 8.37 3.10
C THR A 120 -0.77 8.25 1.59
N ASP A 121 0.31 8.19 0.83
CA ASP A 121 0.29 7.90 -0.61
C ASP A 121 0.37 6.40 -0.92
N SER A 122 0.14 5.55 0.08
CA SER A 122 0.20 4.09 -0.08
C SER A 122 -0.90 3.56 -1.00
N LEU A 123 -0.60 2.45 -1.67
CA LEU A 123 -1.59 1.64 -2.36
C LEU A 123 -1.93 0.44 -1.47
N THR A 124 -3.23 0.22 -1.20
CA THR A 124 -3.66 -0.88 -0.33
C THR A 124 -4.54 -1.86 -1.10
N ILE A 125 -4.14 -3.13 -1.12
CA ILE A 125 -4.91 -4.23 -1.72
C ILE A 125 -5.75 -4.89 -0.63
N VAL A 126 -7.04 -5.10 -0.92
CA VAL A 126 -7.99 -5.77 -0.02
C VAL A 126 -8.62 -6.96 -0.71
N VAL A 127 -8.65 -8.11 -0.02
CA VAL A 127 -9.47 -9.26 -0.39
C VAL A 127 -10.57 -9.42 0.65
N SER A 128 -11.81 -9.43 0.18
CA SER A 128 -12.99 -9.64 1.04
C SER A 128 -13.10 -11.11 1.46
N GLU A 129 -13.18 -11.38 2.76
CA GLU A 129 -13.41 -12.73 3.28
C GLU A 129 -14.86 -13.22 3.06
N GLU A 130 -15.80 -12.29 2.86
CA GLU A 130 -17.20 -12.65 2.61
C GLU A 130 -17.44 -13.01 1.15
N THR A 131 -16.89 -12.22 0.24
CA THR A 131 -17.22 -12.29 -1.19
C THR A 131 -16.09 -12.78 -2.08
N GLY A 132 -14.84 -12.74 -1.61
CA GLY A 132 -13.64 -12.95 -2.42
C GLY A 132 -13.34 -11.80 -3.40
N ARG A 133 -14.07 -10.68 -3.33
CA ARG A 133 -13.82 -9.53 -4.20
C ARG A 133 -12.51 -8.88 -3.84
N VAL A 134 -11.76 -8.52 -4.88
CA VAL A 134 -10.52 -7.75 -4.77
C VAL A 134 -10.83 -6.27 -4.96
N SER A 135 -10.27 -5.43 -4.11
CA SER A 135 -10.35 -3.98 -4.19
C SER A 135 -9.00 -3.35 -3.92
N VAL A 136 -8.81 -2.14 -4.40
CA VAL A 136 -7.62 -1.32 -4.14
C VAL A 136 -8.07 0.02 -3.57
N ALA A 137 -7.41 0.46 -2.48
CA ALA A 137 -7.59 1.78 -1.90
C ALA A 137 -6.39 2.67 -2.18
N GLU A 138 -6.64 3.89 -2.63
CA GLU A 138 -5.64 4.92 -2.92
C GLU A 138 -6.28 6.30 -2.79
N GLY A 139 -5.62 7.25 -2.13
CA GLY A 139 -6.10 8.63 -1.99
C GLY A 139 -7.48 8.76 -1.36
N GLY A 140 -7.84 7.91 -0.40
CA GLY A 140 -9.14 7.89 0.26
C GLY A 140 -10.26 7.24 -0.57
N MET A 141 -9.96 6.68 -1.73
CA MET A 141 -10.95 6.03 -2.60
C MET A 141 -10.71 4.54 -2.71
N LEU A 142 -11.82 3.78 -2.73
CA LEU A 142 -11.82 2.33 -2.90
C LEU A 142 -12.34 1.99 -4.30
N ARG A 143 -11.57 1.19 -5.05
CA ARG A 143 -11.91 0.71 -6.40
C ARG A 143 -11.94 -0.79 -6.44
N SER A 144 -12.96 -1.38 -7.07
CA SER A 144 -12.99 -2.83 -7.34
C SER A 144 -12.03 -3.19 -8.46
N VAL A 145 -11.33 -4.32 -8.29
CA VAL A 145 -10.36 -4.85 -9.27
C VAL A 145 -10.76 -6.28 -9.62
N PRO A 146 -11.50 -6.47 -10.72
CA PRO A 146 -12.12 -7.76 -11.01
C PRO A 146 -11.16 -8.81 -11.58
N THR A 147 -10.02 -8.41 -12.15
CA THR A 147 -9.11 -9.34 -12.84
C THR A 147 -7.65 -9.18 -12.40
N ALA A 148 -6.88 -10.26 -12.57
CA ALA A 148 -5.46 -10.28 -12.29
C ALA A 148 -4.68 -9.29 -13.17
N GLU A 149 -5.09 -9.14 -14.43
CA GLU A 149 -4.51 -8.20 -15.39
C GLU A 149 -4.70 -6.76 -14.92
N ALA A 150 -5.92 -6.40 -14.48
CA ALA A 150 -6.20 -5.07 -13.96
C ALA A 150 -5.35 -4.74 -12.72
N LEU A 151 -5.17 -5.69 -11.80
CA LEU A 151 -4.29 -5.51 -10.64
C LEU A 151 -2.82 -5.36 -11.05
N ARG A 152 -2.37 -6.18 -12.02
CA ARG A 152 -1.01 -6.08 -12.56
C ARG A 152 -0.73 -4.71 -13.16
N ASP A 153 -1.66 -4.18 -13.94
CA ASP A 153 -1.52 -2.87 -14.57
C ASP A 153 -1.40 -1.75 -13.53
N ILE A 154 -2.24 -1.80 -12.47
CA ILE A 154 -2.17 -0.86 -11.35
C ILE A 154 -0.80 -0.93 -10.68
N LEU A 155 -0.33 -2.13 -10.31
CA LEU A 155 0.94 -2.33 -9.62
C LEU A 155 2.15 -1.98 -10.49
N SER A 156 2.09 -2.29 -11.79
CA SER A 156 3.13 -1.91 -12.75
C SER A 156 3.22 -0.40 -12.95
N GLY A 157 2.10 0.32 -12.79
CA GLY A 157 2.06 1.78 -12.78
C GLY A 157 2.94 2.36 -11.67
N LEU A 158 2.93 1.74 -10.49
CA LEU A 158 3.75 2.19 -9.35
C LEU A 158 5.26 2.09 -9.60
N MET A 159 5.71 1.16 -10.46
CA MET A 159 7.13 1.03 -10.81
C MET A 159 7.61 2.16 -11.72
N LYS A 160 6.71 2.81 -12.46
CA LYS A 160 7.03 3.87 -13.42
C LYS A 160 6.99 5.27 -12.79
N GLU A 161 6.35 5.41 -11.64
CA GLU A 161 6.31 6.67 -10.91
C GLU A 161 7.64 6.84 -10.17
N GLU A 162 8.51 7.72 -10.68
CA GLU A 162 9.66 8.21 -9.94
C GLU A 162 9.17 8.86 -8.63
N PRO A 163 9.87 8.67 -7.49
CA PRO A 163 9.52 9.37 -6.26
C PRO A 163 9.49 10.86 -6.57
N VAL A 164 8.33 11.49 -6.41
CA VAL A 164 8.15 12.93 -6.61
C VAL A 164 9.16 13.61 -5.70
N SER A 165 10.27 14.05 -6.27
CA SER A 165 11.32 14.79 -5.58
C SER A 165 10.65 15.97 -4.89
N SER A 166 10.90 16.14 -3.59
CA SER A 166 10.39 17.21 -2.72
C SER A 166 10.65 18.64 -3.24
N ASN A 167 11.27 18.78 -4.40
CA ASN A 167 11.58 20.04 -5.06
C ASN A 167 10.37 20.75 -5.71
N ARG A 168 9.28 20.04 -6.02
CA ARG A 168 8.08 20.69 -6.59
C ARG A 168 7.34 21.57 -5.58
N PHE A 169 7.40 21.25 -4.30
CA PHE A 169 6.78 22.07 -3.26
C PHE A 169 7.55 23.39 -2.97
N LYS A 170 8.86 23.43 -3.20
CA LYS A 170 9.65 24.66 -3.03
C LYS A 170 9.43 25.67 -4.15
N ILE A 171 9.17 25.22 -5.38
CA ILE A 171 8.97 26.10 -6.52
C ILE A 171 7.59 26.81 -6.43
N TRP A 172 6.59 26.17 -5.87
CA TRP A 172 5.26 26.79 -5.70
C TRP A 172 5.24 27.88 -4.61
N LYS A 173 5.96 27.67 -3.49
CA LYS A 173 6.11 28.71 -2.45
C LYS A 173 6.98 29.90 -2.88
N GLY A 174 7.94 29.70 -3.77
CA GLY A 174 8.79 30.78 -4.29
C GLY A 174 8.08 31.75 -5.24
N ARG A 175 7.01 31.32 -5.91
CA ARG A 175 6.25 32.16 -6.87
C ARG A 175 5.23 33.10 -6.23
N LEU A 176 4.86 32.88 -4.98
CA LEU A 176 3.90 33.72 -4.25
C LEU A 176 4.51 34.93 -3.53
N ILE A 177 5.86 35.02 -3.44
CA ILE A 177 6.53 36.08 -2.68
C ILE A 177 7.00 37.24 -3.57
N ASN A 178 7.08 37.06 -4.90
CA ASN A 178 7.59 38.09 -5.83
C ASN A 178 6.52 38.91 -6.58
N GLY A 179 5.28 38.89 -6.11
CA GLY A 179 4.16 39.58 -6.74
C GLY A 179 3.71 40.90 -6.09
N LYS A 180 4.57 41.62 -5.33
CA LYS A 180 4.27 42.98 -4.84
C LYS A 180 5.53 43.79 -4.62
N LYS A 181 6.04 44.41 -5.69
CA LYS A 181 6.80 45.66 -5.65
C LYS A 181 6.95 46.20 -7.07
N ALA A 182 5.96 46.96 -7.52
CA ALA A 182 6.07 48.03 -8.49
C ALA A 182 4.80 48.85 -8.35
N ASP A 183 4.94 49.99 -7.64
CA ASP A 183 4.42 51.29 -7.98
C ASP A 183 4.51 52.21 -6.75
N LYS A 184 5.50 53.03 -6.74
CA LYS A 184 5.47 54.48 -6.51
C LYS A 184 6.87 55.07 -6.77
#